data_f136f202c4ecb116b03ae33cde1247f4
#
_entry.id   f136f202c4ecb116b03ae33cde1247f4
#
_cell.length_a   1.000
_cell.length_b   1.000
_cell.length_c   1.000
_cell.angle_alpha   90.00
_cell.angle_beta   90.00
_cell.angle_gamma   90.00
#
_symmetry.space_group_name_H-M   'P 1'
#
loop_
_entity.id
_entity.type
_entity.pdbx_description
1 polymer ?
#
loop_
_entity_poly.entity_id
_entity_poly.type
_entity_poly.pdbx_seq_one_letter_code
_entity_poly.pdbx_strand_id
1 'polypeptide(L)'
;MASSASKLSRLTIDGKEYNVFQASFESLKPVDQWNRVTAFATKADARFVIEGKEDTTALFEKYANSRKRFNAKLTLYNTHDEGKLAETEFNDCSITYYASNYNSADEVPYTITVVLNPKVTKEGSAELAFDQNT
;
A
#
# COMPACT_ATOMS: atom_id res chain seq x y z
N MET A 1 4.00 13.38 -21.42
CA MET A 1 3.25 12.50 -20.85
C MET A 1 3.85 11.23 -20.53
N ALA A 2 4.31 10.52 -21.46
CA ALA A 2 4.84 9.22 -21.17
C ALA A 2 5.97 9.26 -20.16
N SER A 3 6.70 10.36 -20.14
CA SER A 3 7.84 10.45 -19.25
C SER A 3 7.44 10.42 -17.79
N SER A 4 6.23 10.85 -17.48
CA SER A 4 5.84 10.87 -16.08
C SER A 4 5.61 9.47 -15.55
N ALA A 5 5.23 8.53 -16.42
CA ALA A 5 4.99 7.17 -15.96
C ALA A 5 6.26 6.50 -15.44
N SER A 6 7.41 6.79 -16.04
CA SER A 6 8.64 6.17 -15.61
C SER A 6 9.11 6.68 -14.26
N LYS A 7 8.56 7.81 -13.81
CA LYS A 7 8.95 8.39 -12.52
C LYS A 7 7.94 8.13 -11.43
N LEU A 8 6.89 7.40 -11.74
CA LEU A 8 5.88 7.12 -10.74
C LEU A 8 6.39 6.09 -9.75
N SER A 9 5.90 6.22 -8.54
CA SER A 9 6.19 5.24 -7.50
C SER A 9 5.56 3.91 -7.86
N ARG A 10 6.09 2.85 -7.29
CA ARG A 10 5.68 1.50 -7.66
C ARG A 10 5.31 0.69 -6.43
N LEU A 11 4.25 -0.07 -6.58
CA LEU A 11 3.83 -1.03 -5.58
C LEU A 11 4.04 -2.41 -6.18
N THR A 12 4.85 -3.25 -5.53
CA THR A 12 5.13 -4.58 -6.01
C THR A 12 4.41 -5.59 -5.11
N ILE A 13 3.61 -6.44 -5.72
CA ILE A 13 2.87 -7.49 -5.01
C ILE A 13 3.05 -8.78 -5.79
N ASP A 14 3.65 -9.78 -5.14
CA ASP A 14 3.86 -11.10 -5.74
C ASP A 14 4.57 -11.01 -7.10
N GLY A 15 5.57 -10.13 -7.17
CA GLY A 15 6.35 -9.99 -8.38
C GLY A 15 5.74 -9.11 -9.44
N LYS A 16 4.53 -8.60 -9.23
CA LYS A 16 3.88 -7.71 -10.19
C LYS A 16 4.01 -6.28 -9.71
N GLU A 17 4.32 -5.38 -10.63
CA GLU A 17 4.51 -3.97 -10.32
C GLU A 17 3.32 -3.17 -10.81
N TYR A 18 2.88 -2.24 -9.97
CA TYR A 18 1.79 -1.34 -10.28
C TYR A 18 2.25 0.09 -10.09
N ASN A 19 1.88 0.95 -11.02
CA ASN A 19 2.18 2.37 -10.91
C ASN A 19 1.26 2.99 -9.86
N VAL A 20 1.84 3.79 -8.96
CA VAL A 20 1.11 4.35 -7.83
C VAL A 20 0.97 5.85 -8.04
N PHE A 21 -0.27 6.34 -8.02
CA PHE A 21 -0.54 7.76 -8.12
C PHE A 21 -0.65 8.41 -6.75
N GLN A 22 -1.05 7.64 -5.75
CA GLN A 22 -1.23 8.16 -4.42
C GLN A 22 -1.03 7.04 -3.42
N ALA A 23 -0.32 7.32 -2.34
CA ALA A 23 -0.06 6.34 -1.30
C ALA A 23 -0.11 7.03 0.05
N SER A 24 -0.69 6.35 1.04
CA SER A 24 -0.67 6.83 2.40
C SER A 24 -0.60 5.66 3.34
N PHE A 25 0.00 5.88 4.48
CA PHE A 25 0.13 4.86 5.50
C PHE A 25 -0.24 5.47 6.84
N GLU A 26 -1.00 4.74 7.61
CA GLU A 26 -1.49 5.23 8.89
C GLU A 26 -1.46 4.10 9.89
N SER A 27 -0.99 4.39 11.10
CA SER A 27 -0.98 3.42 12.16
C SER A 27 -1.30 4.14 13.46
N LEU A 28 -2.05 3.47 14.34
CA LEU A 28 -2.47 4.05 15.60
C LEU A 28 -2.05 3.17 16.75
N LYS A 29 -1.62 3.82 17.83
CA LYS A 29 -1.42 3.15 19.11
C LYS A 29 -2.42 3.73 20.10
N PRO A 30 -3.02 2.91 20.96
CA PRO A 30 -3.92 3.45 21.95
C PRO A 30 -3.17 4.31 22.95
N VAL A 31 -3.82 5.38 23.41
CA VAL A 31 -3.23 6.28 24.39
C VAL A 31 -4.24 6.48 25.51
N ASP A 32 -3.75 6.83 26.69
CA ASP A 32 -4.63 7.14 27.79
C ASP A 32 -4.97 8.63 27.80
N GLN A 33 -5.69 9.07 28.83
CA GLN A 33 -6.14 10.46 28.88
C GLN A 33 -4.99 11.46 29.02
N TRP A 34 -3.78 10.98 29.32
CA TRP A 34 -2.60 11.82 29.40
C TRP A 34 -1.70 11.67 28.18
N ASN A 35 -2.22 11.08 27.09
CA ASN A 35 -1.48 10.88 25.85
C ASN A 35 -0.32 9.91 25.98
N ARG A 36 -0.38 9.01 26.93
CA ARG A 36 0.66 7.98 27.06
C ARG A 36 0.25 6.74 26.28
N VAL A 37 1.22 6.16 25.59
CA VAL A 37 0.97 4.94 24.83
C VAL A 37 0.70 3.80 25.82
N THR A 38 -0.43 3.12 25.64
CA THR A 38 -0.87 2.09 26.57
C THR A 38 -0.72 0.68 26.03
N ALA A 39 -0.46 0.52 24.72
CA ALA A 39 -0.37 -0.80 24.14
C ALA A 39 0.35 -0.72 22.80
N PHE A 40 0.56 -1.90 22.18
CA PHE A 40 1.10 -1.97 20.84
C PHE A 40 0.12 -1.37 19.84
N ALA A 41 0.61 -1.09 18.64
CA ALA A 41 -0.25 -0.62 17.57
C ALA A 41 -1.38 -1.62 17.35
N THR A 42 -2.59 -1.11 17.17
CA THR A 42 -3.76 -1.96 16.97
C THR A 42 -4.23 -1.98 15.53
N LYS A 43 -3.68 -1.11 14.69
CA LYS A 43 -4.19 -0.95 13.34
C LYS A 43 -3.12 -0.34 12.45
N ALA A 44 -3.03 -0.82 11.25
CA ALA A 44 -2.21 -0.20 10.21
C ALA A 44 -2.96 -0.33 8.90
N ASP A 45 -3.09 0.79 8.20
CA ASP A 45 -3.74 0.84 6.90
C ASP A 45 -2.80 1.48 5.91
N ALA A 46 -2.57 0.80 4.80
CA ALA A 46 -1.80 1.37 3.69
C ALA A 46 -2.76 1.49 2.51
N ARG A 47 -3.03 2.72 2.10
CA ARG A 47 -3.98 3.00 1.03
C ARG A 47 -3.24 3.43 -0.22
N PHE A 48 -3.59 2.83 -1.34
CA PHE A 48 -2.94 3.11 -2.60
C PHE A 48 -3.97 3.35 -3.68
N VAL A 49 -3.71 4.36 -4.51
CA VAL A 49 -4.44 4.56 -5.76
C VAL A 49 -3.47 4.21 -6.87
N ILE A 50 -3.76 3.17 -7.62
CA ILE A 50 -2.85 2.64 -8.63
C ILE A 50 -3.52 2.64 -9.99
N GLU A 51 -2.69 2.55 -11.01
CA GLU A 51 -3.18 2.46 -12.38
C GLU A 51 -3.82 1.10 -12.62
N GLY A 52 -5.04 1.11 -13.18
CA GLY A 52 -5.73 -0.12 -13.49
C GLY A 52 -5.25 -0.71 -14.78
N LYS A 53 -5.12 -2.03 -14.84
CA LYS A 53 -4.77 -2.74 -16.04
C LYS A 53 -5.19 -4.19 -15.86
N GLU A 54 -4.92 -5.03 -16.86
CA GLU A 54 -5.38 -6.42 -16.80
C GLU A 54 -4.88 -7.14 -15.56
N ASP A 55 -3.67 -6.84 -15.13
CA ASP A 55 -3.08 -7.52 -13.99
C ASP A 55 -3.77 -7.19 -12.67
N THR A 56 -4.56 -6.13 -12.63
CA THR A 56 -5.19 -5.76 -11.37
C THR A 56 -6.30 -6.72 -10.95
N THR A 57 -6.72 -7.61 -11.84
CA THR A 57 -7.67 -8.64 -11.42
C THR A 57 -7.10 -9.53 -10.33
N ALA A 58 -5.78 -9.70 -10.29
CA ALA A 58 -5.15 -10.48 -9.24
C ALA A 58 -5.37 -9.83 -7.87
N LEU A 59 -5.46 -8.50 -7.82
CA LEU A 59 -5.73 -7.80 -6.58
C LEU A 59 -7.16 -8.04 -6.11
N PHE A 60 -8.10 -8.08 -7.04
CA PHE A 60 -9.47 -8.37 -6.68
C PHE A 60 -9.58 -9.78 -6.12
N GLU A 61 -8.84 -10.73 -6.68
CA GLU A 61 -8.85 -12.09 -6.17
C GLU A 61 -8.31 -12.15 -4.75
N LYS A 62 -7.27 -11.37 -4.46
CA LYS A 62 -6.73 -11.33 -3.11
C LYS A 62 -7.72 -10.70 -2.13
N TYR A 63 -8.47 -9.73 -2.60
CA TYR A 63 -9.50 -9.12 -1.77
C TYR A 63 -10.61 -10.13 -1.49
N ALA A 64 -11.03 -10.85 -2.52
CA ALA A 64 -12.13 -11.80 -2.38
C ALA A 64 -11.74 -12.99 -1.51
N ASN A 65 -10.45 -13.37 -1.51
CA ASN A 65 -9.99 -14.49 -0.71
C ASN A 65 -9.08 -13.98 0.40
N SER A 66 -9.69 -13.57 1.49
CA SER A 66 -8.97 -12.94 2.58
C SER A 66 -8.04 -13.88 3.35
N ARG A 67 -8.12 -15.18 3.06
CA ARG A 67 -7.22 -16.12 3.71
C ARG A 67 -5.83 -16.12 3.10
N LYS A 68 -5.72 -15.69 1.85
CA LYS A 68 -4.43 -15.64 1.19
C LYS A 68 -3.76 -14.32 1.53
N ARG A 69 -2.70 -14.42 2.30
CA ARG A 69 -1.93 -13.24 2.67
C ARG A 69 -0.75 -13.10 1.73
N PHE A 70 -0.21 -11.91 1.64
CA PHE A 70 0.84 -11.63 0.68
C PHE A 70 1.76 -10.55 1.23
N ASN A 71 2.89 -10.38 0.56
CA ASN A 71 3.84 -9.32 0.88
C ASN A 71 3.81 -8.29 -0.21
N ALA A 72 3.99 -7.03 0.18
CA ALA A 72 3.99 -5.93 -0.76
C ALA A 72 5.16 -5.02 -0.44
N LYS A 73 5.61 -4.28 -1.45
CA LYS A 73 6.72 -3.36 -1.30
C LYS A 73 6.38 -2.08 -2.05
N LEU A 74 6.50 -0.97 -1.36
CA LEU A 74 6.27 0.34 -1.96
C LEU A 74 7.61 1.03 -2.15
N THR A 75 7.87 1.48 -3.37
CA THR A 75 9.07 2.25 -3.66
C THR A 75 8.64 3.62 -4.16
N LEU A 76 9.04 4.64 -3.44
CA LEU A 76 8.75 6.03 -3.79
C LEU A 76 9.97 6.63 -4.47
N TYR A 77 9.74 7.31 -5.58
CA TYR A 77 10.81 7.93 -6.34
C TYR A 77 10.70 9.44 -6.31
N ASN A 78 11.85 10.08 -6.33
CA ASN A 78 11.91 11.51 -6.46
C ASN A 78 11.50 11.91 -7.87
N THR A 79 10.58 12.87 -7.99
CA THR A 79 10.08 13.25 -9.30
C THR A 79 11.08 14.07 -10.10
N HIS A 80 12.15 14.53 -9.46
CA HIS A 80 13.11 15.39 -10.14
C HIS A 80 14.31 14.64 -10.71
N ASP A 81 14.78 13.61 -10.02
CA ASP A 81 16.03 12.97 -10.44
C ASP A 81 15.96 11.45 -10.43
N GLU A 82 14.79 10.90 -10.31
CA GLU A 82 14.58 9.44 -10.36
C GLU A 82 15.27 8.69 -9.23
N GLY A 83 15.82 9.41 -8.27
CA GLY A 83 16.39 8.77 -7.11
C GLY A 83 15.33 8.18 -6.22
N LYS A 84 15.67 7.08 -5.56
CA LYS A 84 14.75 6.45 -4.64
C LYS A 84 14.57 7.34 -3.41
N LEU A 85 13.34 7.70 -3.11
CA LEU A 85 13.01 8.54 -1.98
C LEU A 85 12.80 7.72 -0.72
N ALA A 86 12.07 6.63 -0.83
CA ALA A 86 11.76 5.79 0.31
C ALA A 86 11.33 4.42 -0.17
N GLU A 87 11.50 3.43 0.69
CA GLU A 87 11.09 2.07 0.39
C GLU A 87 10.50 1.47 1.65
N THR A 88 9.29 0.92 1.53
CA THR A 88 8.58 0.35 2.66
C THR A 88 8.11 -1.04 2.30
N GLU A 89 8.34 -2.00 3.18
CA GLU A 89 7.85 -3.36 2.99
C GLU A 89 6.67 -3.59 3.90
N PHE A 90 5.62 -4.18 3.33
CA PHE A 90 4.43 -4.56 4.06
C PHE A 90 4.30 -6.07 3.98
N ASN A 91 4.41 -6.74 5.11
CA ASN A 91 4.43 -8.20 5.13
C ASN A 91 3.17 -8.75 5.74
N ASP A 92 2.75 -9.90 5.25
CA ASP A 92 1.60 -10.63 5.76
C ASP A 92 0.35 -9.76 5.67
N CYS A 93 0.07 -9.27 4.48
CA CYS A 93 -1.00 -8.33 4.21
C CYS A 93 -2.28 -9.01 3.80
N SER A 94 -3.40 -8.34 4.07
CA SER A 94 -4.67 -8.66 3.43
C SER A 94 -5.23 -7.38 2.88
N ILE A 95 -6.11 -7.49 1.88
CA ILE A 95 -6.79 -6.34 1.31
C ILE A 95 -8.15 -6.25 1.97
N THR A 96 -8.44 -5.11 2.57
CA THR A 96 -9.72 -4.92 3.25
C THR A 96 -10.63 -3.93 2.54
N TYR A 97 -10.15 -3.28 1.51
CA TYR A 97 -10.94 -2.34 0.74
C TYR A 97 -10.48 -2.40 -0.71
N TYR A 98 -11.43 -2.47 -1.63
CA TYR A 98 -11.14 -2.52 -3.05
C TYR A 98 -12.18 -1.69 -3.78
N ALA A 99 -11.73 -0.76 -4.60
CA ALA A 99 -12.62 0.05 -5.39
C ALA A 99 -11.99 0.29 -6.74
N SER A 100 -12.76 0.17 -7.80
CA SER A 100 -12.29 0.51 -9.13
C SER A 100 -13.06 1.71 -9.63
N ASN A 101 -12.39 2.54 -10.39
CA ASN A 101 -12.98 3.75 -10.92
C ASN A 101 -12.55 3.92 -12.37
N TYR A 102 -13.53 4.16 -13.23
CA TYR A 102 -13.26 4.39 -14.62
C TYR A 102 -13.91 5.70 -15.07
N ASN A 103 -13.12 6.54 -15.72
CA ASN A 103 -13.62 7.80 -16.27
C ASN A 103 -12.86 8.06 -17.55
N SER A 104 -13.54 7.93 -18.68
CA SER A 104 -12.89 8.03 -19.98
C SER A 104 -12.38 9.44 -20.29
N ALA A 105 -12.82 10.43 -19.53
CA ALA A 105 -12.35 11.80 -19.74
C ALA A 105 -11.03 12.09 -19.06
N ASP A 106 -10.56 11.24 -18.15
CA ASP A 106 -9.32 11.44 -17.43
C ASP A 106 -8.13 10.96 -18.24
N GLU A 107 -6.95 11.52 -17.95
CA GLU A 107 -5.72 11.06 -18.59
C GLU A 107 -5.43 9.61 -18.24
N VAL A 108 -5.74 9.22 -17.02
CA VAL A 108 -5.65 7.82 -16.59
C VAL A 108 -7.07 7.38 -16.32
N PRO A 109 -7.72 6.77 -17.32
CA PRO A 109 -9.15 6.52 -17.19
C PRO A 109 -9.52 5.44 -16.19
N TYR A 110 -8.60 4.55 -15.83
CA TYR A 110 -8.93 3.41 -14.99
C TYR A 110 -7.97 3.38 -13.80
N THR A 111 -8.51 3.49 -12.60
CA THR A 111 -7.72 3.44 -11.38
C THR A 111 -8.34 2.47 -10.39
N ILE A 112 -7.48 1.91 -9.54
CA ILE A 112 -7.90 1.00 -8.50
C ILE A 112 -7.44 1.58 -7.17
N THR A 113 -8.33 1.60 -6.19
CA THR A 113 -7.99 1.99 -4.84
C THR A 113 -8.03 0.75 -3.96
N VAL A 114 -6.94 0.48 -3.27
CA VAL A 114 -6.88 -0.67 -2.35
C VAL A 114 -6.34 -0.21 -1.02
N VAL A 115 -6.78 -0.88 0.03
CA VAL A 115 -6.24 -0.68 1.37
C VAL A 115 -5.68 -2.01 1.84
N LEU A 116 -4.40 -2.01 2.16
CA LEU A 116 -3.71 -3.19 2.68
C LEU A 116 -3.60 -3.08 4.18
N ASN A 117 -3.73 -4.21 4.85
CA ASN A 117 -3.56 -4.28 6.30
C ASN A 117 -2.43 -5.23 6.59
N PRO A 118 -1.20 -4.72 6.71
CA PRO A 118 -0.05 -5.56 6.98
C PRO A 118 0.05 -5.89 8.46
N LYS A 119 0.60 -7.06 8.76
CA LYS A 119 0.93 -7.38 10.13
C LYS A 119 2.30 -6.85 10.51
N VAL A 120 3.19 -6.69 9.53
CA VAL A 120 4.53 -6.17 9.77
C VAL A 120 4.83 -5.14 8.69
N THR A 121 5.29 -3.97 9.11
CA THR A 121 5.69 -2.91 8.21
C THR A 121 7.13 -2.56 8.52
N LYS A 122 7.96 -2.56 7.48
CA LYS A 122 9.38 -2.25 7.62
C LYS A 122 9.74 -1.05 6.77
N GLU A 123 10.42 -0.11 7.37
CA GLU A 123 10.89 1.06 6.67
C GLU A 123 12.34 1.27 7.05
N GLY A 124 13.25 1.04 6.11
CA GLY A 124 14.66 1.02 6.43
C GLY A 124 14.95 -0.13 7.38
N SER A 125 15.58 0.16 8.51
CA SER A 125 15.86 -0.86 9.52
C SER A 125 14.80 -0.89 10.62
N ALA A 126 13.82 0.00 10.57
CA ALA A 126 12.76 0.04 11.56
C ALA A 126 11.63 -0.90 11.18
N GLU A 127 11.01 -1.48 12.18
CA GLU A 127 9.95 -2.45 11.96
C GLU A 127 8.79 -2.18 12.91
N LEU A 128 7.58 -2.21 12.37
CA LEU A 128 6.35 -2.10 13.14
C LEU A 128 5.61 -3.42 13.00
N ALA A 129 5.35 -4.06 14.13
CA ALA A 129 4.63 -5.33 14.12
C ALA A 129 3.52 -5.27 15.16
N PHE A 130 2.45 -6.00 14.89
CA PHE A 130 1.37 -6.12 15.83
C PHE A 130 1.63 -7.30 16.75
N ASP A 131 0.94 -7.25 17.91
CA ASP A 131 1.00 -8.36 18.84
C ASP A 131 0.39 -9.58 18.20
N GLN A 132 1.18 -10.61 18.01
CA GLN A 132 0.73 -11.83 17.34
C GLN A 132 0.11 -12.83 18.28
N ASN A 133 0.06 -12.52 19.55
CA ASN A 133 -0.54 -13.43 20.52
C ASN A 133 -2.04 -13.39 20.55
N THR A 134 -2.62 -12.50 19.79
CA THR A 134 -4.06 -12.37 19.73
C THR A 134 -4.64 -13.16 18.58
#